data_10b5746da300336d24250d60e9139139
#
_entry.id   10b5746da300336d24250d60e9139139
#
_cell.length_a   1.000
_cell.length_b   1.000
_cell.length_c   1.000
_cell.angle_alpha   90.00
_cell.angle_beta   90.00
_cell.angle_gamma   90.00
#
_symmetry.space_group_name_H-M   'P 1'
#
loop_
_entity.id
_entity.type
_entity.pdbx_description
1 polymer ?
#
loop_
_entity_poly.entity_id
_entity_poly.type
_entity_poly.pdbx_seq_one_letter_code
_entity_poly.pdbx_strand_id
1 'polypeptide(L)'
;MKKTLRERLDLNKVSRYAIAANAAQVFFAVGLVLYALFGREFDLSGVAERLFICVVAFVVVWGAFLDIRDARNARKIASQSEMLEDAYTQLEDLNGTLRAQRHDFKNHMQVVFGLIGMGEYKEAQDYIERVYGDIQFVSRVLKTASPAVNALLAAKAADCEERGIRMETRIRSAWQDLSLPGWEMCRVLGNLIDNAIDAMADPALPRRELLVEIGEDIHAFTFRVFNTGSRIPPERLEEIFERGYTTKSAGRGMGLSIVAEIMEENGGVIHVASDGTGTAFSGRLPKTPPESV
;
A
#
# COMPACT_ATOMS: atom_id res chain seq x y z
N MET A 1 5.32 25.00 -7.30
CA MET A 1 6.21 26.03 -7.90
C MET A 1 6.77 27.05 -6.90
N LYS A 2 6.04 27.55 -5.89
CA LYS A 2 6.61 28.51 -4.87
C LYS A 2 7.57 27.88 -3.85
N LYS A 3 7.47 26.58 -3.54
CA LYS A 3 8.32 25.87 -2.57
C LYS A 3 9.74 25.66 -3.10
N THR A 4 9.87 25.34 -4.40
CA THR A 4 11.17 25.14 -5.07
C THR A 4 12.01 26.41 -5.21
N LEU A 5 11.39 27.59 -5.27
CA LEU A 5 12.11 28.87 -5.32
C LEU A 5 12.70 29.25 -3.94
N ARG A 6 12.01 28.94 -2.84
CA ARG A 6 12.50 29.18 -1.48
C ARG A 6 13.68 28.26 -1.13
N GLU A 7 13.63 27.00 -1.55
CA GLU A 7 14.74 26.05 -1.36
C GLU A 7 15.99 26.44 -2.17
N ARG A 8 15.83 26.95 -3.40
CA ARG A 8 16.98 27.49 -4.18
C ARG A 8 17.59 28.74 -3.57
N LEU A 9 16.80 29.59 -2.92
CA LEU A 9 17.31 30.79 -2.21
C LEU A 9 18.10 30.42 -0.93
N ASP A 10 17.71 29.37 -0.22
CA ASP A 10 18.43 28.90 0.96
C ASP A 10 19.75 28.19 0.59
N LEU A 11 19.78 27.41 -0.49
CA LEU A 11 21.01 26.80 -1.02
C LEU A 11 22.05 27.84 -1.43
N ASN A 12 21.63 28.94 -2.07
CA ASN A 12 22.53 30.04 -2.43
C ASN A 12 23.07 30.80 -1.22
N LYS A 13 22.31 30.92 -0.14
CA LYS A 13 22.77 31.52 1.10
C LYS A 13 23.81 30.61 1.80
N VAL A 14 23.52 29.32 1.93
CA VAL A 14 24.42 28.32 2.53
C VAL A 14 25.73 28.25 1.74
N SER A 15 25.69 28.25 0.41
CA SER A 15 26.89 28.30 -0.44
C SER A 15 27.71 29.56 -0.25
N ARG A 16 27.10 30.73 -0.09
CA ARG A 16 27.81 31.99 0.17
C ARG A 16 28.53 32.01 1.53
N TYR A 17 27.89 31.46 2.57
CA TYR A 17 28.53 31.36 3.89
C TYR A 17 29.70 30.35 3.87
N ALA A 18 29.58 29.24 3.17
CA ALA A 18 30.68 28.29 3.03
C ALA A 18 31.87 28.89 2.26
N ILE A 19 31.61 29.60 1.17
CA ILE A 19 32.66 30.29 0.41
C ILE A 19 33.37 31.37 1.27
N ALA A 20 32.60 32.15 2.03
CA ALA A 20 33.17 33.17 2.91
C ALA A 20 34.00 32.56 4.04
N ALA A 21 33.54 31.44 4.63
CA ALA A 21 34.28 30.73 5.68
C ALA A 21 35.61 30.15 5.15
N ASN A 22 35.57 29.52 3.95
CA ASN A 22 36.76 28.97 3.30
C ASN A 22 37.75 30.07 2.89
N ALA A 23 37.26 31.20 2.40
CA ALA A 23 38.11 32.35 2.08
C ALA A 23 38.83 32.92 3.35
N ALA A 24 38.10 33.03 4.46
CA ALA A 24 38.66 33.43 5.73
C ALA A 24 39.71 32.42 6.21
N GLN A 25 39.44 31.12 6.09
CA GLN A 25 40.37 30.06 6.46
C GLN A 25 41.69 30.13 5.68
N VAL A 26 41.58 30.31 4.34
CA VAL A 26 42.76 30.48 3.48
C VAL A 26 43.54 31.74 3.89
N PHE A 27 42.85 32.88 4.14
CA PHE A 27 43.49 34.12 4.58
C PHE A 27 44.28 33.94 5.90
N PHE A 28 43.68 33.29 6.89
CA PHE A 28 44.37 33.04 8.17
C PHE A 28 45.50 32.02 8.02
N ALA A 29 45.37 31.00 7.17
CA ALA A 29 46.47 30.07 6.90
C ALA A 29 47.66 30.75 6.23
N VAL A 30 47.41 31.63 5.25
CA VAL A 30 48.46 32.45 4.62
C VAL A 30 49.11 33.40 5.63
N GLY A 31 48.32 34.02 6.50
CA GLY A 31 48.82 34.85 7.59
C GLY A 31 49.77 34.11 8.55
N LEU A 32 49.44 32.84 8.87
CA LEU A 32 50.29 31.99 9.69
C LEU A 32 51.63 31.63 9.02
N VAL A 33 51.58 31.35 7.70
CA VAL A 33 52.80 31.08 6.92
C VAL A 33 53.69 32.33 6.85
N LEU A 34 53.11 33.51 6.58
CA LEU A 34 53.83 34.77 6.56
C LEU A 34 54.44 35.10 7.94
N TYR A 35 53.71 34.88 9.00
CA TYR A 35 54.19 35.02 10.35
C TYR A 35 55.34 34.05 10.64
N ALA A 36 55.27 32.81 10.23
CA ALA A 36 56.36 31.84 10.42
C ALA A 36 57.64 32.22 9.67
N LEU A 37 57.49 32.85 8.48
CA LEU A 37 58.63 33.28 7.65
C LEU A 37 59.27 34.61 8.12
N PHE A 38 58.45 35.58 8.53
CA PHE A 38 58.87 36.97 8.80
C PHE A 38 58.63 37.40 10.23
N GLY A 39 58.01 36.58 11.09
CA GLY A 39 57.58 36.95 12.47
C GLY A 39 58.72 37.34 13.44
N ARG A 40 59.97 36.99 13.12
CA ARG A 40 61.13 37.40 13.92
C ARG A 40 61.45 38.92 13.85
N GLU A 41 60.88 39.59 12.80
CA GLU A 41 61.02 41.06 12.65
C GLU A 41 59.91 41.82 13.39
N PHE A 42 58.85 41.14 13.83
CA PHE A 42 57.74 41.70 14.61
C PHE A 42 57.98 41.34 16.09
N ASP A 43 58.40 42.28 16.89
CA ASP A 43 58.63 42.13 18.33
C ASP A 43 57.31 42.10 19.10
N LEU A 44 56.56 41.01 18.92
CA LEU A 44 55.27 40.74 19.60
C LEU A 44 55.59 40.20 21.01
N SER A 45 54.87 40.70 22.03
CA SER A 45 54.93 40.09 23.36
C SER A 45 54.55 38.61 23.27
N GLY A 46 55.23 37.69 23.97
CA GLY A 46 55.04 36.27 23.90
C GLY A 46 53.55 35.78 24.19
N VAL A 47 52.77 36.64 24.84
CA VAL A 47 51.32 36.42 25.07
C VAL A 47 50.55 36.72 23.81
N ALA A 48 50.81 37.80 23.06
CA ALA A 48 50.10 38.13 21.80
C ALA A 48 50.42 37.12 20.72
N GLU A 49 51.63 36.60 20.64
CA GLU A 49 52.03 35.53 19.73
C GLU A 49 51.23 34.25 19.96
N ARG A 50 51.13 33.79 21.23
CA ARG A 50 50.36 32.60 21.59
C ARG A 50 48.87 32.76 21.27
N LEU A 51 48.27 33.92 21.57
CA LEU A 51 46.87 34.22 21.25
C LEU A 51 46.63 34.21 19.73
N PHE A 52 47.52 34.79 18.93
CA PHE A 52 47.43 34.79 17.49
C PHE A 52 47.41 33.34 16.93
N ILE A 53 48.39 32.51 17.35
CA ILE A 53 48.47 31.09 16.94
C ILE A 53 47.20 30.32 17.34
N CYS A 54 46.69 30.52 18.57
CA CYS A 54 45.47 29.87 19.03
C CYS A 54 44.23 30.27 18.19
N VAL A 55 44.08 31.54 17.84
CA VAL A 55 42.98 32.03 17.02
C VAL A 55 43.04 31.45 15.61
N VAL A 56 44.25 31.44 15.00
CA VAL A 56 44.41 30.84 13.66
C VAL A 56 44.14 29.34 13.68
N ALA A 57 44.67 28.62 14.66
CA ALA A 57 44.42 27.20 14.82
C ALA A 57 42.89 26.90 14.98
N PHE A 58 42.20 27.71 15.79
CA PHE A 58 40.77 27.57 16.00
C PHE A 58 39.99 27.79 14.70
N VAL A 59 40.30 28.83 13.91
CA VAL A 59 39.65 29.14 12.65
C VAL A 59 39.84 27.99 11.63
N VAL A 60 41.06 27.46 11.53
CA VAL A 60 41.37 26.34 10.62
C VAL A 60 40.63 25.06 11.01
N VAL A 61 40.66 24.71 12.30
CA VAL A 61 39.96 23.52 12.80
C VAL A 61 38.43 23.64 12.65
N TRP A 62 37.89 24.82 12.96
CA TRP A 62 36.47 25.09 12.82
C TRP A 62 36.02 25.04 11.35
N GLY A 63 36.79 25.62 10.43
CA GLY A 63 36.52 25.55 9.00
C GLY A 63 36.55 24.11 8.47
N ALA A 64 37.58 23.33 8.84
CA ALA A 64 37.64 21.91 8.46
C ALA A 64 36.43 21.10 8.99
N PHE A 65 35.97 21.43 10.20
CA PHE A 65 34.78 20.79 10.76
C PHE A 65 33.52 21.12 9.94
N LEU A 66 33.34 22.37 9.53
CA LEU A 66 32.22 22.80 8.68
C LEU A 66 32.27 22.12 7.31
N ASP A 67 33.43 22.04 6.66
CA ASP A 67 33.59 21.38 5.36
C ASP A 67 33.24 19.89 5.41
N ILE A 68 33.69 19.18 6.45
CA ILE A 68 33.37 17.77 6.65
C ILE A 68 31.87 17.59 6.87
N ARG A 69 31.25 18.48 7.67
CA ARG A 69 29.81 18.43 7.93
C ARG A 69 29.02 18.65 6.63
N ASP A 70 29.39 19.67 5.86
CA ASP A 70 28.67 20.00 4.62
C ASP A 70 28.88 18.95 3.52
N ALA A 71 30.08 18.37 3.43
CA ALA A 71 30.34 17.24 2.55
C ALA A 71 29.50 16.00 2.91
N ARG A 72 29.33 15.72 4.22
CA ARG A 72 28.44 14.62 4.67
C ARG A 72 26.98 14.89 4.34
N ASN A 73 26.51 16.11 4.54
CA ASN A 73 25.15 16.51 4.21
C ASN A 73 24.89 16.45 2.69
N ALA A 74 25.83 16.91 1.88
CA ALA A 74 25.74 16.84 0.44
C ALA A 74 25.67 15.39 -0.06
N ARG A 75 26.49 14.49 0.48
CA ARG A 75 26.42 13.05 0.16
C ARG A 75 25.08 12.42 0.56
N LYS A 76 24.55 12.78 1.72
CA LYS A 76 23.25 12.30 2.17
C LYS A 76 22.11 12.75 1.24
N ILE A 77 22.13 14.02 0.83
CA ILE A 77 21.14 14.59 -0.10
C ILE A 77 21.26 13.91 -1.47
N ALA A 78 22.49 13.72 -1.97
CA ALA A 78 22.72 13.04 -3.25
C ALA A 78 22.20 11.59 -3.24
N SER A 79 22.51 10.83 -2.18
CA SER A 79 22.02 9.45 -2.02
C SER A 79 20.48 9.39 -1.90
N GLN A 80 19.85 10.34 -1.21
CA GLN A 80 18.39 10.40 -1.13
C GLN A 80 17.75 10.78 -2.47
N SER A 81 18.39 11.66 -3.23
CA SER A 81 17.92 12.04 -4.57
C SER A 81 18.00 10.86 -5.54
N GLU A 82 19.10 10.12 -5.53
CA GLU A 82 19.30 8.91 -6.34
C GLU A 82 18.26 7.82 -6.00
N MET A 83 18.05 7.56 -4.70
CA MET A 83 17.02 6.61 -4.26
C MET A 83 15.61 7.03 -4.68
N LEU A 84 15.32 8.33 -4.65
CA LEU A 84 14.01 8.86 -5.08
C LEU A 84 13.82 8.73 -6.60
N GLU A 85 14.87 8.96 -7.37
CA GLU A 85 14.87 8.83 -8.83
C GLU A 85 14.68 7.36 -9.25
N ASP A 86 15.35 6.44 -8.58
CA ASP A 86 15.17 4.99 -8.79
C ASP A 86 13.75 4.55 -8.43
N ALA A 87 13.21 5.00 -7.30
CA ALA A 87 11.84 4.70 -6.89
C ALA A 87 10.82 5.27 -7.89
N TYR A 88 11.06 6.48 -8.42
CA TYR A 88 10.20 7.07 -9.42
C TYR A 88 10.21 6.26 -10.73
N THR A 89 11.39 5.85 -11.19
CA THR A 89 11.55 5.01 -12.38
C THR A 89 10.81 3.68 -12.23
N GLN A 90 10.96 3.01 -11.06
CA GLN A 90 10.25 1.77 -10.77
C GLN A 90 8.73 1.95 -10.76
N LEU A 91 8.24 3.07 -10.23
CA LEU A 91 6.80 3.39 -10.24
C LEU A 91 6.29 3.65 -11.67
N GLU A 92 7.09 4.26 -12.53
CA GLU A 92 6.73 4.52 -13.92
C GLU A 92 6.66 3.21 -14.73
N ASP A 93 7.63 2.32 -14.57
CA ASP A 93 7.64 0.99 -15.17
C ASP A 93 6.47 0.13 -14.69
N LEU A 94 6.18 0.14 -13.38
CA LEU A 94 5.04 -0.56 -12.82
C LEU A 94 3.72 -0.02 -13.40
N ASN A 95 3.60 1.29 -13.52
CA ASN A 95 2.41 1.94 -14.10
C ASN A 95 2.24 1.56 -15.58
N GLY A 96 3.35 1.48 -16.34
CA GLY A 96 3.37 0.99 -17.72
C GLY A 96 2.85 -0.45 -17.82
N THR A 97 3.38 -1.34 -16.97
CA THR A 97 2.97 -2.74 -16.89
C THR A 97 1.48 -2.88 -16.55
N LEU A 98 1.00 -2.13 -15.56
CA LEU A 98 -0.41 -2.15 -15.17
C LEU A 98 -1.34 -1.62 -16.28
N ARG A 99 -0.90 -0.63 -17.07
CA ARG A 99 -1.67 -0.16 -18.23
C ARG A 99 -1.76 -1.22 -19.31
N ALA A 100 -0.67 -1.91 -19.61
CA ALA A 100 -0.64 -3.00 -20.56
C ALA A 100 -1.57 -4.15 -20.11
N GLN A 101 -1.44 -4.61 -18.87
CA GLN A 101 -2.31 -5.65 -18.32
C GLN A 101 -3.79 -5.25 -18.34
N ARG A 102 -4.12 -4.00 -18.01
CA ARG A 102 -5.50 -3.52 -18.08
C ARG A 102 -6.04 -3.49 -19.50
N HIS A 103 -5.20 -3.12 -20.47
CA HIS A 103 -5.56 -3.11 -21.89
C HIS A 103 -5.85 -4.54 -22.37
N ASP A 104 -4.96 -5.49 -22.05
CA ASP A 104 -5.12 -6.88 -22.44
C ASP A 104 -6.35 -7.52 -21.78
N PHE A 105 -6.58 -7.25 -20.50
CA PHE A 105 -7.80 -7.67 -19.81
C PHE A 105 -9.05 -7.12 -20.50
N LYS A 106 -9.06 -5.83 -20.88
CA LYS A 106 -10.18 -5.22 -21.60
C LYS A 106 -10.43 -5.91 -22.95
N ASN A 107 -9.38 -6.24 -23.69
CA ASN A 107 -9.51 -6.93 -24.98
C ASN A 107 -10.09 -8.32 -24.80
N HIS A 108 -9.64 -9.09 -23.82
CA HIS A 108 -10.19 -10.40 -23.50
C HIS A 108 -11.67 -10.30 -23.10
N MET A 109 -12.03 -9.31 -22.27
CA MET A 109 -13.44 -9.10 -21.90
C MET A 109 -14.32 -8.70 -23.08
N GLN A 110 -13.81 -7.94 -24.05
CA GLN A 110 -14.56 -7.59 -25.26
C GLN A 110 -14.86 -8.82 -26.12
N VAL A 111 -13.90 -9.76 -26.24
CA VAL A 111 -14.11 -11.02 -26.96
C VAL A 111 -15.17 -11.87 -26.26
N VAL A 112 -15.06 -12.05 -24.95
CA VAL A 112 -16.03 -12.81 -24.15
C VAL A 112 -17.41 -12.19 -24.26
N PHE A 113 -17.52 -10.86 -24.13
CA PHE A 113 -18.78 -10.16 -24.25
C PHE A 113 -19.41 -10.29 -25.64
N GLY A 114 -18.58 -10.25 -26.69
CA GLY A 114 -19.00 -10.46 -28.06
C GLY A 114 -19.56 -11.88 -28.27
N LEU A 115 -18.86 -12.89 -27.78
CA LEU A 115 -19.31 -14.30 -27.90
C LEU A 115 -20.63 -14.55 -27.15
N ILE A 116 -20.75 -14.01 -25.93
CA ILE A 116 -22.01 -14.08 -25.16
C ILE A 116 -23.15 -13.36 -25.88
N GLY A 117 -22.89 -12.18 -26.47
CA GLY A 117 -23.89 -11.41 -27.23
C GLY A 117 -24.36 -12.09 -28.50
N MET A 118 -23.53 -12.96 -29.08
CA MET A 118 -23.90 -13.80 -30.23
C MET A 118 -24.58 -15.13 -29.84
N GLY A 119 -24.68 -15.43 -28.53
CA GLY A 119 -25.22 -16.68 -28.03
C GLY A 119 -24.24 -17.86 -28.05
N GLU A 120 -22.97 -17.60 -28.37
CA GLU A 120 -21.88 -18.60 -28.46
C GLU A 120 -21.26 -18.85 -27.07
N TYR A 121 -22.06 -19.38 -26.16
CA TYR A 121 -21.66 -19.56 -24.76
C TYR A 121 -20.51 -20.55 -24.57
N LYS A 122 -20.46 -21.59 -25.40
CA LYS A 122 -19.42 -22.62 -25.34
C LYS A 122 -18.08 -22.06 -25.78
N GLU A 123 -18.07 -21.32 -26.87
CA GLU A 123 -16.85 -20.62 -27.37
C GLU A 123 -16.37 -19.58 -26.39
N ALA A 124 -17.30 -18.88 -25.69
CA ALA A 124 -16.90 -17.94 -24.61
C ALA A 124 -16.23 -18.67 -23.44
N GLN A 125 -16.76 -19.83 -23.04
CA GLN A 125 -16.17 -20.68 -22.00
C GLN A 125 -14.79 -21.19 -22.42
N ASP A 126 -14.67 -21.78 -23.59
CA ASP A 126 -13.41 -22.29 -24.14
C ASP A 126 -12.36 -21.19 -24.30
N TYR A 127 -12.78 -19.96 -24.59
CA TYR A 127 -11.89 -18.80 -24.67
C TYR A 127 -11.36 -18.43 -23.29
N ILE A 128 -12.22 -18.35 -22.27
CA ILE A 128 -11.84 -18.07 -20.89
C ILE A 128 -10.87 -19.13 -20.37
N GLU A 129 -11.16 -20.41 -20.57
CA GLU A 129 -10.30 -21.53 -20.16
C GLU A 129 -8.90 -21.45 -20.82
N ARG A 130 -8.80 -21.09 -22.09
CA ARG A 130 -7.51 -20.92 -22.78
C ARG A 130 -6.69 -19.73 -22.30
N VAL A 131 -7.35 -18.63 -21.91
CA VAL A 131 -6.66 -17.40 -21.53
C VAL A 131 -6.24 -17.42 -20.06
N TYR A 132 -7.03 -18.03 -19.18
CA TYR A 132 -6.82 -17.99 -17.73
C TYR A 132 -6.49 -19.36 -17.10
N GLY A 133 -6.31 -20.41 -17.91
CA GLY A 133 -6.09 -21.77 -17.42
C GLY A 133 -7.36 -22.44 -16.89
N ASP A 134 -7.20 -23.64 -16.38
CA ASP A 134 -8.31 -24.46 -15.89
C ASP A 134 -9.08 -23.81 -14.73
N ILE A 135 -10.01 -22.93 -15.06
CA ILE A 135 -11.06 -22.52 -14.12
C ILE A 135 -12.04 -23.68 -14.07
N GLN A 136 -11.82 -24.64 -13.18
CA GLN A 136 -12.81 -25.69 -12.92
C GLN A 136 -14.09 -25.06 -12.41
N PHE A 137 -15.06 -24.90 -13.30
CA PHE A 137 -16.42 -24.47 -12.98
C PHE A 137 -17.12 -25.58 -12.18
N VAL A 138 -16.95 -25.57 -10.86
CA VAL A 138 -17.67 -26.47 -9.96
C VAL A 138 -19.10 -25.98 -9.80
N SER A 139 -19.95 -26.36 -10.75
CA SER A 139 -21.39 -26.19 -10.68
C SER A 139 -22.00 -27.28 -9.78
N ARG A 140 -22.09 -27.06 -8.47
CA ARG A 140 -23.10 -27.75 -7.64
C ARG A 140 -23.41 -26.96 -6.36
N VAL A 141 -24.69 -26.65 -6.17
CA VAL A 141 -25.39 -26.34 -4.88
C VAL A 141 -25.21 -24.94 -4.35
N LEU A 142 -25.22 -23.91 -5.16
CA LEU A 142 -25.32 -22.56 -4.64
C LEU A 142 -26.68 -21.96 -4.96
N LYS A 143 -27.36 -21.36 -3.98
CA LYS A 143 -28.79 -21.03 -4.03
C LYS A 143 -29.08 -19.55 -3.81
N THR A 144 -28.18 -18.65 -4.21
CA THR A 144 -28.53 -17.23 -4.28
C THR A 144 -29.21 -16.92 -5.61
N ALA A 145 -30.00 -15.86 -5.66
CA ALA A 145 -30.60 -15.37 -6.90
C ALA A 145 -29.59 -14.74 -7.86
N SER A 146 -28.37 -14.44 -7.38
CA SER A 146 -27.29 -13.84 -8.18
C SER A 146 -26.37 -14.91 -8.77
N PRO A 147 -26.38 -15.15 -10.10
CA PRO A 147 -25.44 -16.08 -10.74
C PRO A 147 -23.98 -15.70 -10.52
N ALA A 148 -23.68 -14.39 -10.46
CA ALA A 148 -22.33 -13.89 -10.23
C ALA A 148 -21.79 -14.26 -8.83
N VAL A 149 -22.61 -14.11 -7.79
CA VAL A 149 -22.26 -14.52 -6.42
C VAL A 149 -22.06 -16.03 -6.35
N ASN A 150 -22.92 -16.81 -6.99
CA ASN A 150 -22.80 -18.26 -7.02
C ASN A 150 -21.51 -18.72 -7.71
N ALA A 151 -21.14 -18.10 -8.83
CA ALA A 151 -19.89 -18.37 -9.54
C ALA A 151 -18.66 -18.01 -8.68
N LEU A 152 -18.68 -16.84 -8.01
CA LEU A 152 -17.62 -16.44 -7.10
C LEU A 152 -17.41 -17.48 -5.98
N LEU A 153 -18.49 -17.87 -5.29
CA LEU A 153 -18.40 -18.80 -4.17
C LEU A 153 -17.88 -20.18 -4.62
N ALA A 154 -18.28 -20.64 -5.82
CA ALA A 154 -17.75 -21.88 -6.39
C ALA A 154 -16.24 -21.79 -6.68
N ALA A 155 -15.79 -20.69 -7.30
CA ALA A 155 -14.38 -20.46 -7.60
C ALA A 155 -13.53 -20.39 -6.31
N LYS A 156 -14.04 -19.69 -5.28
CA LYS A 156 -13.36 -19.60 -4.00
C LYS A 156 -13.33 -20.91 -3.21
N ALA A 157 -14.35 -21.75 -3.36
CA ALA A 157 -14.35 -23.09 -2.78
C ALA A 157 -13.26 -23.98 -3.40
N ALA A 158 -13.08 -23.91 -4.73
CA ALA A 158 -12.01 -24.62 -5.43
C ALA A 158 -10.61 -24.13 -4.99
N ASP A 159 -10.38 -22.80 -4.92
CA ASP A 159 -9.12 -22.22 -4.43
C ASP A 159 -8.83 -22.66 -2.99
N CYS A 160 -9.83 -22.69 -2.13
CA CYS A 160 -9.70 -23.19 -0.76
C CYS A 160 -9.29 -24.67 -0.73
N GLU A 161 -9.91 -25.52 -1.56
CA GLU A 161 -9.59 -26.95 -1.66
C GLU A 161 -8.13 -27.17 -2.09
N GLU A 162 -7.67 -26.47 -3.12
CA GLU A 162 -6.28 -26.53 -3.59
C GLU A 162 -5.27 -26.12 -2.50
N ARG A 163 -5.66 -25.15 -1.65
CA ARG A 163 -4.82 -24.69 -0.52
C ARG A 163 -4.99 -25.50 0.75
N GLY A 164 -5.82 -26.56 0.75
CA GLY A 164 -6.11 -27.36 1.93
C GLY A 164 -6.86 -26.60 3.02
N ILE A 165 -7.72 -25.63 2.64
CA ILE A 165 -8.63 -24.89 3.51
C ILE A 165 -10.02 -25.51 3.38
N ARG A 166 -10.64 -25.86 4.51
CA ARG A 166 -12.02 -26.37 4.51
C ARG A 166 -13.00 -25.20 4.44
N MET A 167 -13.61 -24.99 3.25
CA MET A 167 -14.65 -23.96 3.08
C MET A 167 -16.04 -24.59 3.23
N GLU A 168 -16.86 -23.96 4.07
CA GLU A 168 -18.29 -24.29 4.22
C GLU A 168 -19.13 -23.06 3.85
N THR A 169 -20.15 -23.25 3.01
CA THR A 169 -21.08 -22.20 2.62
C THR A 169 -22.48 -22.55 3.10
N ARG A 170 -23.10 -21.64 3.88
CA ARG A 170 -24.46 -21.79 4.41
C ARG A 170 -25.36 -20.69 3.84
N ILE A 171 -26.21 -21.04 2.89
CA ILE A 171 -27.14 -20.11 2.27
C ILE A 171 -28.53 -20.35 2.85
N ARG A 172 -29.04 -19.38 3.64
CA ARG A 172 -30.36 -19.41 4.29
C ARG A 172 -31.37 -18.53 3.56
N SER A 173 -30.92 -17.64 2.69
CA SER A 173 -31.75 -16.77 1.85
C SER A 173 -31.15 -16.68 0.46
N ALA A 174 -32.02 -16.60 -0.54
CA ALA A 174 -31.61 -16.44 -1.93
C ALA A 174 -31.17 -15.00 -2.27
N TRP A 175 -31.43 -14.01 -1.42
CA TRP A 175 -31.21 -12.59 -1.71
C TRP A 175 -31.92 -12.12 -2.97
N GLN A 176 -33.21 -12.48 -3.13
CA GLN A 176 -33.93 -12.29 -4.36
C GLN A 176 -34.12 -10.84 -4.77
N ASP A 177 -34.26 -9.96 -3.77
CA ASP A 177 -34.49 -8.52 -3.97
C ASP A 177 -33.32 -7.67 -3.45
N LEU A 178 -32.10 -8.21 -3.50
CA LEU A 178 -30.91 -7.47 -3.12
C LEU A 178 -30.72 -6.27 -4.05
N SER A 179 -30.80 -5.05 -3.50
CA SER A 179 -30.62 -3.79 -4.25
C SER A 179 -29.20 -3.60 -4.77
N LEU A 180 -28.21 -4.19 -4.08
CA LEU A 180 -26.81 -4.14 -4.50
C LEU A 180 -26.59 -5.01 -5.74
N PRO A 181 -26.02 -4.48 -6.84
CA PRO A 181 -25.69 -5.25 -8.02
C PRO A 181 -24.80 -6.45 -7.70
N GLY A 182 -25.06 -7.60 -8.34
CA GLY A 182 -24.31 -8.84 -8.06
C GLY A 182 -22.80 -8.71 -8.20
N TRP A 183 -22.31 -7.87 -9.12
CA TRP A 183 -20.87 -7.62 -9.30
C TRP A 183 -20.25 -6.83 -8.12
N GLU A 184 -20.98 -5.89 -7.50
CA GLU A 184 -20.53 -5.21 -6.29
C GLU A 184 -20.51 -6.16 -5.09
N MET A 185 -21.55 -7.02 -4.97
CA MET A 185 -21.55 -8.04 -3.93
C MET A 185 -20.39 -9.03 -4.11
N CYS A 186 -20.01 -9.36 -5.34
CA CYS A 186 -18.81 -10.13 -5.62
C CYS A 186 -17.52 -9.43 -5.17
N ARG A 187 -17.44 -8.11 -5.29
CA ARG A 187 -16.30 -7.35 -4.76
C ARG A 187 -16.25 -7.40 -3.23
N VAL A 188 -17.40 -7.27 -2.57
CA VAL A 188 -17.49 -7.36 -1.11
C VAL A 188 -17.09 -8.75 -0.62
N LEU A 189 -17.77 -9.80 -1.06
CA LEU A 189 -17.50 -11.18 -0.64
C LEU A 189 -16.12 -11.65 -1.06
N GLY A 190 -15.68 -11.30 -2.27
CA GLY A 190 -14.36 -11.65 -2.78
C GLY A 190 -13.24 -11.11 -1.90
N ASN A 191 -13.25 -9.82 -1.57
CA ASN A 191 -12.24 -9.22 -0.69
C ASN A 191 -12.24 -9.83 0.71
N LEU A 192 -13.40 -10.13 1.28
CA LEU A 192 -13.50 -10.75 2.61
C LEU A 192 -12.99 -12.20 2.60
N ILE A 193 -13.34 -12.98 1.58
CA ILE A 193 -12.91 -14.36 1.41
C ILE A 193 -11.39 -14.41 1.16
N ASP A 194 -10.85 -13.54 0.31
CA ASP A 194 -9.41 -13.46 0.04
C ASP A 194 -8.62 -13.11 1.30
N ASN A 195 -9.12 -12.18 2.10
CA ASN A 195 -8.52 -11.85 3.39
C ASN A 195 -8.55 -13.04 4.36
N ALA A 196 -9.63 -13.82 4.36
CA ALA A 196 -9.75 -15.02 5.19
C ALA A 196 -8.77 -16.12 4.73
N ILE A 197 -8.63 -16.36 3.41
CA ILE A 197 -7.67 -17.31 2.84
C ILE A 197 -6.24 -16.91 3.20
N ASP A 198 -5.90 -15.64 3.03
CA ASP A 198 -4.57 -15.12 3.35
C ASP A 198 -4.25 -15.21 4.85
N ALA A 199 -5.23 -14.99 5.72
CA ALA A 199 -5.07 -15.15 7.17
C ALA A 199 -4.78 -16.62 7.59
N MET A 200 -5.08 -17.55 6.69
CA MET A 200 -4.83 -18.99 6.86
C MET A 200 -3.71 -19.51 5.94
N ALA A 201 -2.83 -18.64 5.44
CA ALA A 201 -1.78 -19.01 4.50
C ALA A 201 -0.71 -19.96 5.12
N ASP A 202 -0.52 -19.92 6.42
CA ASP A 202 0.42 -20.79 7.12
C ASP A 202 -0.12 -22.24 7.17
N PRO A 203 0.54 -23.22 6.49
CA PRO A 203 0.13 -24.61 6.51
C PRO A 203 0.27 -25.28 7.92
N ALA A 204 1.05 -24.70 8.82
CA ALA A 204 1.24 -25.21 10.17
C ALA A 204 0.08 -24.87 11.12
N LEU A 205 -0.88 -24.07 10.70
CA LEU A 205 -2.08 -23.80 11.49
C LEU A 205 -2.86 -25.11 11.75
N PRO A 206 -3.22 -25.39 13.01
CA PRO A 206 -3.87 -26.65 13.40
C PRO A 206 -5.27 -26.77 12.80
N ARG A 207 -5.86 -25.68 12.39
CA ARG A 207 -7.22 -25.62 11.85
C ARG A 207 -7.29 -24.50 10.79
N ARG A 208 -7.78 -24.85 9.60
CA ARG A 208 -7.90 -23.92 8.47
C ARG A 208 -9.31 -24.05 7.91
N GLU A 209 -10.24 -23.33 8.54
CA GLU A 209 -11.66 -23.38 8.20
C GLU A 209 -12.17 -21.99 7.86
N LEU A 210 -12.92 -21.92 6.78
CA LEU A 210 -13.62 -20.75 6.28
C LEU A 210 -15.12 -21.06 6.24
N LEU A 211 -15.93 -20.21 6.88
CA LEU A 211 -17.38 -20.30 6.85
C LEU A 211 -17.95 -19.03 6.22
N VAL A 212 -18.73 -19.19 5.17
CA VAL A 212 -19.50 -18.12 4.53
C VAL A 212 -20.98 -18.36 4.77
N GLU A 213 -21.62 -17.46 5.50
CA GLU A 213 -23.05 -17.50 5.78
C GLU A 213 -23.76 -16.37 5.03
N ILE A 214 -24.82 -16.70 4.34
CA ILE A 214 -25.70 -15.80 3.58
C ILE A 214 -27.10 -15.96 4.10
N GLY A 215 -27.72 -14.85 4.50
CA GLY A 215 -29.06 -14.87 5.07
C GLY A 215 -29.77 -13.53 4.92
N GLU A 216 -30.91 -13.43 5.54
CA GLU A 216 -31.68 -12.18 5.67
C GLU A 216 -32.53 -12.22 6.93
N ASP A 217 -32.85 -11.04 7.42
CA ASP A 217 -33.93 -10.83 8.40
C ASP A 217 -35.02 -9.92 7.83
N ILE A 218 -35.93 -9.47 8.66
CA ILE A 218 -37.09 -8.68 8.23
C ILE A 218 -36.63 -7.34 7.59
N HIS A 219 -35.51 -6.79 8.01
CA HIS A 219 -35.06 -5.45 7.68
C HIS A 219 -33.84 -5.41 6.75
N ALA A 220 -33.07 -6.49 6.71
CA ALA A 220 -31.78 -6.48 6.03
C ALA A 220 -31.39 -7.84 5.44
N PHE A 221 -30.64 -7.79 4.33
CA PHE A 221 -29.81 -8.89 3.86
C PHE A 221 -28.54 -8.96 4.70
N THR A 222 -28.14 -10.17 5.07
CA THR A 222 -26.99 -10.38 5.97
C THR A 222 -26.01 -11.35 5.37
N PHE A 223 -24.73 -11.12 5.64
CA PHE A 223 -23.67 -12.09 5.36
C PHE A 223 -22.66 -12.12 6.49
N ARG A 224 -21.97 -13.23 6.62
CA ARG A 224 -20.87 -13.42 7.55
C ARG A 224 -19.79 -14.26 6.90
N VAL A 225 -18.53 -13.79 6.99
CA VAL A 225 -17.33 -14.51 6.57
C VAL A 225 -16.49 -14.72 7.82
N PHE A 226 -16.31 -15.96 8.21
CA PHE A 226 -15.53 -16.34 9.41
C PHE A 226 -14.39 -17.26 9.01
N ASN A 227 -13.20 -17.02 9.57
CA ASN A 227 -12.04 -17.88 9.40
C ASN A 227 -11.31 -18.16 10.72
N THR A 228 -10.66 -19.31 10.81
CA THR A 228 -9.86 -19.72 11.98
C THR A 228 -8.41 -19.25 11.93
N GLY A 229 -8.06 -18.32 11.03
CA GLY A 229 -6.70 -17.82 10.83
C GLY A 229 -6.19 -16.90 11.92
N SER A 230 -5.20 -16.07 11.55
CA SER A 230 -4.56 -15.14 12.48
C SER A 230 -5.55 -14.15 13.08
N ARG A 231 -5.35 -13.84 14.37
CA ARG A 231 -6.16 -12.87 15.10
C ARG A 231 -5.77 -11.44 14.73
N ILE A 232 -6.76 -10.57 14.61
CA ILE A 232 -6.58 -9.12 14.51
C ILE A 232 -6.51 -8.54 15.93
N PRO A 233 -5.45 -7.81 16.30
CA PRO A 233 -5.38 -7.13 17.59
C PRO A 233 -6.54 -6.14 17.78
N PRO A 234 -7.13 -6.04 19.00
CA PRO A 234 -8.27 -5.16 19.27
C PRO A 234 -8.01 -3.69 18.86
N GLU A 235 -6.77 -3.22 19.03
CA GLU A 235 -6.36 -1.85 18.73
C GLU A 235 -6.39 -1.54 17.23
N ARG A 236 -6.45 -2.57 16.38
CA ARG A 236 -6.43 -2.44 14.92
C ARG A 236 -7.76 -2.67 14.24
N LEU A 237 -8.80 -3.04 14.99
CA LEU A 237 -10.10 -3.41 14.42
C LEU A 237 -10.78 -2.25 13.65
N GLU A 238 -10.51 -1.01 14.02
CA GLU A 238 -11.01 0.18 13.31
C GLU A 238 -10.08 0.55 12.14
N GLU A 239 -8.77 0.47 12.34
CA GLU A 239 -7.76 0.85 11.35
C GLU A 239 -7.76 -0.03 10.08
N ILE A 240 -8.20 -1.30 10.19
CA ILE A 240 -8.16 -2.25 9.05
C ILE A 240 -9.03 -1.83 7.86
N PHE A 241 -9.99 -0.91 8.06
CA PHE A 241 -10.84 -0.37 7.01
C PHE A 241 -10.26 0.89 6.37
N GLU A 242 -9.16 1.46 6.91
CA GLU A 242 -8.50 2.63 6.33
C GLU A 242 -7.82 2.30 5.02
N ARG A 243 -7.83 3.24 4.08
CA ARG A 243 -7.18 3.08 2.77
C ARG A 243 -5.66 2.94 2.94
N GLY A 244 -5.12 1.89 2.35
CA GLY A 244 -3.68 1.62 2.39
C GLY A 244 -3.22 0.81 3.60
N TYR A 245 -4.11 0.48 4.55
CA TYR A 245 -3.76 -0.40 5.65
C TYR A 245 -3.50 -1.83 5.15
N THR A 246 -2.31 -2.33 5.42
CA THR A 246 -1.92 -3.71 5.08
C THR A 246 -0.85 -4.22 6.04
N THR A 247 -0.97 -5.46 6.42
CA THR A 247 0.07 -6.20 7.15
C THR A 247 0.93 -7.06 6.20
N LYS A 248 0.63 -7.03 4.89
CA LYS A 248 1.30 -7.85 3.87
C LYS A 248 2.38 -7.04 3.16
N SER A 249 3.55 -7.64 2.96
CA SER A 249 4.70 -7.01 2.28
C SER A 249 4.44 -6.64 0.80
N ALA A 250 3.49 -7.29 0.14
CA ALA A 250 3.13 -7.06 -1.27
C ALA A 250 1.69 -6.57 -1.48
N GLY A 251 0.92 -6.31 -0.40
CA GLY A 251 -0.49 -5.91 -0.49
C GLY A 251 -0.66 -4.39 -0.58
N ARG A 252 -1.61 -3.92 -1.40
CA ARG A 252 -1.94 -2.48 -1.52
C ARG A 252 -2.86 -1.97 -0.41
N GLY A 253 -3.34 -2.81 0.51
CA GLY A 253 -4.23 -2.43 1.62
C GLY A 253 -5.56 -1.81 1.21
N MET A 254 -6.10 -2.17 0.03
CA MET A 254 -7.34 -1.55 -0.49
C MET A 254 -8.58 -2.45 -0.35
N GLY A 255 -8.43 -3.73 -0.04
CA GLY A 255 -9.56 -4.68 -0.06
C GLY A 255 -10.66 -4.33 0.94
N LEU A 256 -10.31 -4.11 2.21
CA LEU A 256 -11.30 -3.81 3.26
C LEU A 256 -11.84 -2.39 3.16
N SER A 257 -11.06 -1.40 2.70
CA SER A 257 -11.57 -0.05 2.46
C SER A 257 -12.60 -0.03 1.32
N ILE A 258 -12.41 -0.85 0.27
CA ILE A 258 -13.40 -1.03 -0.79
C ILE A 258 -14.69 -1.66 -0.24
N VAL A 259 -14.58 -2.64 0.65
CA VAL A 259 -15.76 -3.25 1.30
C VAL A 259 -16.52 -2.21 2.11
N ALA A 260 -15.82 -1.41 2.93
CA ALA A 260 -16.45 -0.36 3.72
C ALA A 260 -17.15 0.69 2.85
N GLU A 261 -16.49 1.15 1.78
CA GLU A 261 -17.03 2.12 0.81
C GLU A 261 -18.32 1.60 0.14
N ILE A 262 -18.30 0.38 -0.40
CA ILE A 262 -19.50 -0.21 -1.03
C ILE A 262 -20.64 -0.38 -0.03
N MET A 263 -20.35 -0.82 1.19
CA MET A 263 -21.37 -0.99 2.22
C MET A 263 -21.99 0.34 2.61
N GLU A 264 -21.17 1.38 2.85
CA GLU A 264 -21.62 2.73 3.23
C GLU A 264 -22.46 3.37 2.12
N GLU A 265 -22.00 3.34 0.85
CA GLU A 265 -22.72 3.88 -0.31
C GLU A 265 -24.11 3.25 -0.50
N ASN A 266 -24.32 2.02 -0.03
CA ASN A 266 -25.60 1.31 -0.11
C ASN A 266 -26.36 1.30 1.22
N GLY A 267 -26.02 2.16 2.18
CA GLY A 267 -26.67 2.27 3.48
C GLY A 267 -26.48 1.06 4.37
N GLY A 268 -25.53 0.21 4.06
CA GLY A 268 -25.17 -0.97 4.82
C GLY A 268 -24.13 -0.69 5.89
N VAL A 269 -23.89 -1.69 6.72
CA VAL A 269 -22.85 -1.65 7.76
C VAL A 269 -22.02 -2.92 7.71
N ILE A 270 -20.74 -2.80 8.04
CA ILE A 270 -19.81 -3.92 8.18
C ILE A 270 -19.18 -3.88 9.58
N HIS A 271 -19.13 -5.03 10.23
CA HIS A 271 -18.52 -5.21 11.54
C HIS A 271 -17.48 -6.31 11.49
N VAL A 272 -16.45 -6.18 12.31
CA VAL A 272 -15.41 -7.17 12.50
C VAL A 272 -15.34 -7.56 13.97
N ALA A 273 -15.19 -8.85 14.21
CA ALA A 273 -14.89 -9.41 15.53
C ALA A 273 -13.73 -10.41 15.38
N SER A 274 -12.73 -10.34 16.26
CA SER A 274 -11.58 -11.22 16.22
C SER A 274 -11.18 -11.64 17.63
N ASP A 275 -11.17 -12.93 17.88
CA ASP A 275 -10.85 -13.52 19.19
C ASP A 275 -9.93 -14.74 19.04
N GLY A 276 -9.80 -15.53 20.11
CA GLY A 276 -9.00 -16.75 20.12
C GLY A 276 -9.54 -17.88 19.23
N THR A 277 -10.77 -17.78 18.72
CA THR A 277 -11.39 -18.78 17.83
C THR A 277 -11.21 -18.44 16.36
N GLY A 278 -11.01 -17.16 16.02
CA GLY A 278 -10.82 -16.69 14.66
C GLY A 278 -11.30 -15.26 14.46
N THR A 279 -11.48 -14.89 13.18
CA THR A 279 -11.95 -13.57 12.76
C THR A 279 -13.26 -13.70 11.98
N ALA A 280 -14.25 -12.88 12.30
CA ALA A 280 -15.53 -12.80 11.63
C ALA A 280 -15.79 -11.38 11.09
N PHE A 281 -16.06 -11.26 9.82
CA PHE A 281 -16.64 -10.07 9.21
C PHE A 281 -18.14 -10.30 9.01
N SER A 282 -18.98 -9.37 9.46
CA SER A 282 -20.44 -9.49 9.36
C SER A 282 -21.00 -8.21 8.73
N GLY A 283 -21.71 -8.36 7.63
CA GLY A 283 -22.32 -7.25 6.91
C GLY A 283 -23.85 -7.32 6.93
N ARG A 284 -24.47 -6.13 6.91
CA ARG A 284 -25.93 -5.95 6.82
C ARG A 284 -26.22 -4.88 5.77
N LEU A 285 -27.11 -5.18 4.83
CA LEU A 285 -27.60 -4.27 3.80
C LEU A 285 -29.12 -4.11 3.97
N PRO A 286 -29.65 -2.90 4.05
CA PRO A 286 -31.09 -2.68 4.22
C PRO A 286 -31.87 -3.19 3.01
N LYS A 287 -33.06 -3.75 3.23
CA LYS A 287 -33.96 -4.18 2.16
C LYS A 287 -34.57 -3.02 1.39
N THR A 288 -34.71 -1.88 2.05
CA THR A 288 -35.13 -0.63 1.42
C THR A 288 -33.90 0.27 1.33
N PRO A 289 -33.46 0.68 0.13
CA PRO A 289 -32.35 1.61 0.02
C PRO A 289 -32.69 2.91 0.74
N PRO A 290 -31.70 3.64 1.31
CA PRO A 290 -31.95 4.97 1.86
C PRO A 290 -32.51 5.85 0.75
N GLU A 291 -33.60 6.58 1.05
CA GLU A 291 -34.13 7.59 0.12
C GLU A 291 -32.98 8.55 -0.22
N SER A 292 -32.67 8.66 -1.52
CA SER A 292 -31.66 9.60 -2.00
C SER A 292 -32.12 11.03 -1.65
N VAL A 293 -31.41 11.64 -0.68
CA VAL A 293 -31.58 13.06 -0.32
C VAL A 293 -30.99 13.96 -1.40
#